data_c3c0d255383e187bba502789ed1b1093
#
_entry.id   c3c0d255383e187bba502789ed1b1093
#
_cell.length_a   1.000
_cell.length_b   1.000
_cell.length_c   1.000
_cell.angle_alpha   90.00
_cell.angle_beta   90.00
_cell.angle_gamma   90.00
#
_symmetry.space_group_name_H-M   'P 1'
#
loop_
_entity.id
_entity.type
_entity.pdbx_description
1 polymer ?
#
loop_
_entity_poly.entity_id
_entity_poly.type
_entity_poly.pdbx_seq_one_letter_code
_entity_poly.pdbx_strand_id
1 'polypeptide(L)'
;ASLLREINASPDIRDMEGGPVPYISWECSCLQKKCGACAILVNGRPRLACDTFIRDYMKKGRLTLAPLSKFPVIKDLIVDRSILYNNLRDIKNYLEEEVRLTDKNTDTAYEASRCLMCGCCLEVCPNFYVGGDFFGAASFVPATRLMTASDSDGGRKKEYRKHIYSGCGKSLACKDICPAGIDMDKLLSKSNEVAVWKSFFKR
;
A
#
# COMPACT_ATOMS: atom_id res chain seq x y z
N ALA A 1 16.48 6.43 -5.04
CA ALA A 1 17.00 5.22 -5.71
C ALA A 1 18.45 5.42 -6.19
N SER A 2 18.76 6.48 -6.96
CA SER A 2 20.13 6.71 -7.48
C SER A 2 21.19 6.75 -6.38
N LEU A 3 20.93 7.43 -5.26
CA LEU A 3 21.84 7.47 -4.12
C LEU A 3 22.19 6.06 -3.59
N LEU A 4 21.19 5.19 -3.42
CA LEU A 4 21.43 3.82 -2.94
C LEU A 4 22.28 3.00 -3.92
N ARG A 5 22.11 3.24 -5.23
CA ARG A 5 22.96 2.62 -6.25
C ARG A 5 24.39 3.15 -6.20
N GLU A 6 24.56 4.45 -6.03
CA GLU A 6 25.88 5.09 -5.91
C GLU A 6 26.63 4.62 -4.67
N ILE A 7 25.95 4.59 -3.51
CA ILE A 7 26.55 4.05 -2.28
C ILE A 7 26.99 2.61 -2.51
N ASN A 8 26.11 1.75 -3.03
CA ASN A 8 26.42 0.34 -3.26
C ASN A 8 27.48 0.09 -4.36
N ALA A 9 27.73 1.07 -5.22
CA ALA A 9 28.80 1.01 -6.21
C ALA A 9 30.16 1.48 -5.65
N SER A 10 30.16 2.09 -4.46
CA SER A 10 31.41 2.50 -3.80
C SER A 10 32.15 1.26 -3.27
N PRO A 11 33.47 1.14 -3.51
CA PRO A 11 34.25 0.02 -3.00
C PRO A 11 34.53 0.11 -1.49
N ASP A 12 34.25 1.25 -0.86
CA ASP A 12 34.60 1.53 0.53
C ASP A 12 33.40 2.14 1.27
N ILE A 13 32.37 1.31 1.47
CA ILE A 13 31.23 1.68 2.31
C ILE A 13 31.62 1.42 3.77
N ARG A 14 31.47 2.44 4.63
CA ARG A 14 31.77 2.34 6.05
C ARG A 14 30.58 2.73 6.90
N ASP A 15 30.48 2.10 8.06
CA ASP A 15 29.56 2.51 9.11
C ASP A 15 30.02 3.77 9.84
N MET A 16 29.27 4.20 10.85
CA MET A 16 29.61 5.39 11.64
C MET A 16 30.85 5.20 12.52
N GLU A 17 31.27 3.96 12.73
CA GLU A 17 32.44 3.56 13.53
C GLU A 17 33.68 3.36 12.64
N GLY A 18 33.53 3.50 11.31
CA GLY A 18 34.58 3.35 10.32
C GLY A 18 34.81 1.91 9.87
N GLY A 19 33.98 0.96 10.32
CA GLY A 19 34.03 -0.45 9.92
C GLY A 19 33.51 -0.64 8.49
N PRO A 20 34.05 -1.61 7.72
CA PRO A 20 33.54 -1.93 6.41
C PRO A 20 32.15 -2.56 6.52
N VAL A 21 31.20 -2.11 5.70
CA VAL A 21 29.87 -2.68 5.62
C VAL A 21 29.58 -3.24 4.24
N PRO A 22 28.79 -4.33 4.15
CA PRO A 22 28.32 -4.82 2.87
C PRO A 22 27.36 -3.81 2.22
N TYR A 23 27.02 -4.05 0.95
CA TYR A 23 26.04 -3.22 0.25
C TYR A 23 24.68 -3.21 1.00
N ILE A 24 23.98 -2.07 0.92
CA ILE A 24 22.65 -1.89 1.49
C ILE A 24 21.63 -2.63 0.61
N SER A 25 20.90 -3.56 1.21
CA SER A 25 19.84 -4.30 0.53
C SER A 25 18.57 -3.45 0.44
N TRP A 26 18.02 -3.31 -0.77
CA TRP A 26 16.79 -2.58 -1.01
C TRP A 26 16.09 -3.12 -2.25
N GLU A 27 14.78 -2.94 -2.32
CA GLU A 27 13.98 -3.39 -3.46
C GLU A 27 13.79 -2.29 -4.48
N CYS A 28 13.91 -2.66 -5.75
CA CYS A 28 13.52 -1.82 -6.88
C CYS A 28 13.14 -2.68 -8.07
N SER A 29 12.28 -2.13 -8.93
CA SER A 29 11.89 -2.76 -10.19
C SER A 29 11.79 -1.70 -11.28
N CYS A 30 10.63 -1.02 -11.41
CA CYS A 30 10.38 -0.10 -12.52
C CYS A 30 11.18 1.20 -12.48
N LEU A 31 11.58 1.70 -11.33
CA LEU A 31 12.22 2.99 -11.07
C LEU A 31 11.44 4.23 -11.59
N GLN A 32 10.13 4.06 -11.88
CA GLN A 32 9.27 5.05 -12.55
C GLN A 32 7.97 5.30 -11.78
N LYS A 33 7.93 5.07 -10.47
CA LYS A 33 6.72 5.26 -9.65
C LYS A 33 5.51 4.41 -10.09
N LYS A 34 5.74 3.20 -10.64
CA LYS A 34 4.67 2.36 -11.20
C LYS A 34 4.45 1.03 -10.48
N CYS A 35 5.43 0.49 -9.74
CA CYS A 35 5.36 -0.87 -9.19
C CYS A 35 5.26 -0.95 -7.66
N GLY A 36 5.59 0.11 -6.93
CA GLY A 36 5.53 0.12 -5.47
C GLY A 36 6.67 -0.61 -4.74
N ALA A 37 7.54 -1.35 -5.43
CA ALA A 37 8.58 -2.18 -4.81
C ALA A 37 9.52 -1.40 -3.89
N CYS A 38 9.94 -0.20 -4.30
CA CYS A 38 10.93 0.61 -3.59
C CYS A 38 10.34 1.47 -2.44
N ALA A 39 9.24 1.04 -1.82
CA ALA A 39 8.66 1.76 -0.69
C ALA A 39 9.52 1.59 0.57
N ILE A 40 9.96 2.70 1.14
CA ILE A 40 10.78 2.81 2.34
C ILE A 40 10.37 4.03 3.17
N LEU A 41 10.86 4.15 4.39
CA LEU A 41 10.77 5.38 5.16
C LEU A 41 11.90 6.34 4.77
N VAL A 42 11.53 7.57 4.45
CA VAL A 42 12.45 8.68 4.21
C VAL A 42 12.15 9.76 5.24
N ASN A 43 13.09 10.03 6.14
CA ASN A 43 12.88 10.91 7.31
C ASN A 43 11.61 10.57 8.09
N GLY A 44 11.36 9.27 8.31
CA GLY A 44 10.21 8.75 9.06
C GLY A 44 8.87 8.75 8.31
N ARG A 45 8.82 9.12 7.03
CA ARG A 45 7.60 9.07 6.22
C ARG A 45 7.73 8.06 5.08
N PRO A 46 6.73 7.20 4.85
CA PRO A 46 6.77 6.22 3.76
C PRO A 46 6.69 6.91 2.40
N ARG A 47 7.60 6.50 1.51
CA ARG A 47 7.73 7.03 0.15
C ARG A 47 8.28 5.96 -0.79
N LEU A 48 8.11 6.19 -2.09
CA LEU A 48 8.83 5.41 -3.09
C LEU A 48 10.22 6.02 -3.32
N ALA A 49 11.27 5.25 -3.11
CA ALA A 49 12.65 5.72 -3.26
C ALA A 49 12.95 6.26 -4.68
N CYS A 50 12.28 5.71 -5.70
CA CYS A 50 12.45 6.16 -7.08
C CYS A 50 11.80 7.53 -7.39
N ASP A 51 10.82 7.96 -6.55
CA ASP A 51 10.10 9.24 -6.67
C ASP A 51 10.56 10.27 -5.61
N THR A 52 11.68 10.02 -4.95
CA THR A 52 12.21 10.87 -3.89
C THR A 52 13.48 11.57 -4.36
N PHE A 53 13.41 12.89 -4.52
CA PHE A 53 14.58 13.71 -4.83
C PHE A 53 15.29 14.09 -3.52
N ILE A 54 16.54 13.73 -3.39
CA ILE A 54 17.33 13.88 -2.15
C ILE A 54 17.33 15.33 -1.67
N ARG A 55 17.52 16.30 -2.58
CA ARG A 55 17.56 17.73 -2.27
C ARG A 55 16.32 18.21 -1.48
N ASP A 56 15.15 17.60 -1.73
CA ASP A 56 13.88 18.03 -1.11
C ASP A 56 13.73 17.48 0.32
N TYR A 57 14.52 16.47 0.68
CA TYR A 57 14.44 15.77 1.98
C TYR A 57 15.71 15.89 2.83
N MET A 58 16.80 16.42 2.27
CA MET A 58 18.03 16.66 3.02
C MET A 58 17.80 17.71 4.12
N LYS A 59 17.97 17.30 5.36
CA LYS A 59 17.90 18.23 6.52
C LYS A 59 19.27 18.34 7.17
N LYS A 60 19.85 19.54 7.19
CA LYS A 60 21.18 19.80 7.79
C LYS A 60 22.24 18.80 7.32
N GLY A 61 22.26 18.48 6.02
CA GLY A 61 23.21 17.53 5.46
C GLY A 61 22.92 16.05 5.73
N ARG A 62 21.78 15.72 6.34
CA ARG A 62 21.42 14.35 6.71
C ARG A 62 20.15 13.89 6.00
N LEU A 63 20.11 12.61 5.64
CA LEU A 63 18.95 11.91 5.11
C LEU A 63 18.85 10.58 5.85
N THR A 64 17.70 10.34 6.50
CA THR A 64 17.45 9.07 7.18
C THR A 64 16.60 8.17 6.30
N LEU A 65 17.08 6.96 6.03
CA LEU A 65 16.35 5.89 5.36
C LEU A 65 16.14 4.75 6.34
N ALA A 66 14.94 4.16 6.32
CA ALA A 66 14.61 3.00 7.14
C ALA A 66 13.61 2.09 6.42
N PRO A 67 13.54 0.79 6.76
CA PRO A 67 12.47 -0.08 6.28
C PRO A 67 11.10 0.42 6.76
N LEU A 68 10.02 0.00 6.08
CA LEU A 68 8.67 0.20 6.59
C LEU A 68 8.52 -0.48 7.95
N SER A 69 8.13 0.29 8.98
CA SER A 69 8.23 -0.13 10.38
C SER A 69 7.15 -1.12 10.81
N LYS A 70 6.04 -1.15 10.10
CA LYS A 70 4.92 -2.06 10.40
C LYS A 70 5.03 -3.43 9.73
N PHE A 71 6.06 -3.66 8.94
CA PHE A 71 6.28 -4.91 8.24
C PHE A 71 7.52 -5.61 8.79
N PRO A 72 7.54 -6.95 8.87
CA PRO A 72 8.72 -7.69 9.29
C PRO A 72 9.91 -7.37 8.38
N VAL A 73 11.05 -7.03 8.96
CA VAL A 73 12.28 -6.74 8.22
C VAL A 73 12.93 -8.05 7.81
N ILE A 74 13.24 -8.17 6.53
CA ILE A 74 14.02 -9.30 5.98
C ILE A 74 15.51 -8.96 6.05
N LYS A 75 15.88 -7.81 5.48
CA LYS A 75 17.26 -7.31 5.50
C LYS A 75 17.29 -5.82 5.13
N ASP A 76 18.00 -5.02 5.88
CA ASP A 76 18.20 -3.57 5.67
C ASP A 76 16.87 -2.83 5.38
N LEU A 77 16.63 -2.45 4.12
CA LEU A 77 15.42 -1.75 3.69
C LEU A 77 14.36 -2.67 3.09
N ILE A 78 14.60 -3.98 3.06
CA ILE A 78 13.69 -4.99 2.53
C ILE A 78 12.78 -5.51 3.65
N VAL A 79 11.47 -5.52 3.41
CA VAL A 79 10.46 -5.99 4.35
C VAL A 79 9.58 -7.07 3.72
N ASP A 80 9.05 -7.98 4.54
CA ASP A 80 8.06 -8.96 4.11
C ASP A 80 6.69 -8.30 3.94
N ARG A 81 6.20 -8.26 2.71
CA ARG A 81 4.89 -7.72 2.33
C ARG A 81 3.87 -8.80 2.00
N SER A 82 4.13 -10.04 2.34
CA SER A 82 3.20 -11.16 2.09
C SER A 82 1.80 -10.91 2.67
N ILE A 83 1.71 -10.17 3.78
CA ILE A 83 0.46 -9.78 4.41
C ILE A 83 -0.48 -9.00 3.45
N LEU A 84 0.05 -8.22 2.51
CA LEU A 84 -0.75 -7.51 1.51
C LEU A 84 -1.57 -8.49 0.67
N TYR A 85 -0.95 -9.57 0.23
CA TYR A 85 -1.57 -10.60 -0.62
C TYR A 85 -2.44 -11.56 0.20
N ASN A 86 -2.03 -11.90 1.40
CA ASN A 86 -2.82 -12.70 2.32
C ASN A 86 -4.16 -12.00 2.64
N ASN A 87 -4.11 -10.71 2.96
CA ASN A 87 -5.31 -9.91 3.20
C ASN A 87 -6.22 -9.83 1.96
N LEU A 88 -5.66 -9.76 0.73
CA LEU A 88 -6.45 -9.81 -0.50
C LEU A 88 -7.15 -11.16 -0.67
N ARG A 89 -6.47 -12.26 -0.37
CA ARG A 89 -7.05 -13.60 -0.39
C ARG A 89 -8.19 -13.69 0.62
N ASP A 90 -7.96 -13.25 1.85
CA ASP A 90 -8.91 -13.37 2.95
C ASP A 90 -10.16 -12.48 2.76
N ILE A 91 -10.01 -11.32 2.09
CA ILE A 91 -11.15 -10.49 1.67
C ILE A 91 -11.80 -10.99 0.36
N LYS A 92 -11.37 -12.14 -0.14
CA LYS A 92 -11.86 -12.78 -1.38
C LYS A 92 -11.71 -11.88 -2.61
N ASN A 93 -10.58 -11.18 -2.72
CA ASN A 93 -10.30 -10.30 -3.85
C ASN A 93 -9.77 -11.05 -5.07
N TYR A 94 -10.48 -12.07 -5.50
CA TYR A 94 -10.22 -12.90 -6.67
C TYR A 94 -11.55 -13.29 -7.33
N LEU A 95 -11.49 -13.82 -8.54
CA LEU A 95 -12.63 -14.34 -9.28
C LEU A 95 -12.60 -15.88 -9.22
N GLU A 96 -13.67 -16.50 -8.73
CA GLU A 96 -13.80 -17.96 -8.65
C GLU A 96 -14.36 -18.53 -9.95
N GLU A 97 -15.13 -17.72 -10.68
CA GLU A 97 -15.84 -18.09 -11.91
C GLU A 97 -15.73 -16.95 -12.94
N GLU A 98 -16.13 -17.24 -14.16
CA GLU A 98 -16.32 -16.20 -15.16
C GLU A 98 -17.41 -15.24 -14.70
N VAL A 99 -17.06 -13.97 -14.55
CA VAL A 99 -18.00 -12.92 -14.15
C VAL A 99 -18.19 -11.93 -15.28
N ARG A 100 -19.42 -11.44 -15.42
CA ARG A 100 -19.70 -10.32 -16.31
C ARG A 100 -19.21 -9.03 -15.66
N LEU A 101 -18.34 -8.33 -16.38
CA LEU A 101 -17.99 -6.97 -16.02
C LEU A 101 -19.10 -6.04 -16.49
N THR A 102 -19.45 -5.10 -15.64
CA THR A 102 -20.45 -4.08 -15.97
C THR A 102 -19.76 -2.78 -16.34
N ASP A 103 -20.32 -2.04 -17.27
CA ASP A 103 -19.85 -0.69 -17.62
C ASP A 103 -20.22 0.35 -16.56
N LYS A 104 -20.93 -0.09 -15.53
CA LYS A 104 -21.27 0.76 -14.38
C LYS A 104 -20.05 0.98 -13.50
N ASN A 105 -19.82 2.23 -13.09
CA ASN A 105 -18.72 2.63 -12.19
C ASN A 105 -17.29 2.41 -12.75
N THR A 106 -17.10 2.46 -14.06
CA THR A 106 -15.78 2.35 -14.72
C THR A 106 -14.75 3.30 -14.13
N ASP A 107 -15.12 4.55 -13.86
CA ASP A 107 -14.21 5.54 -13.23
C ASP A 107 -13.75 5.09 -11.84
N THR A 108 -14.65 4.50 -11.04
CA THR A 108 -14.31 3.99 -9.71
C THR A 108 -13.40 2.77 -9.82
N ALA A 109 -13.68 1.88 -10.75
CA ALA A 109 -12.87 0.69 -10.99
C ALA A 109 -11.48 1.06 -11.53
N TYR A 110 -11.41 2.04 -12.42
CA TYR A 110 -10.14 2.57 -12.93
C TYR A 110 -9.32 3.24 -11.82
N GLU A 111 -9.92 4.12 -11.02
CA GLU A 111 -9.24 4.76 -9.90
C GLU A 111 -8.67 3.72 -8.92
N ALA A 112 -9.46 2.69 -8.59
CA ALA A 112 -9.02 1.60 -7.73
C ALA A 112 -7.88 0.76 -8.35
N SER A 113 -7.85 0.63 -9.69
CA SER A 113 -6.82 -0.15 -10.40
C SER A 113 -5.43 0.49 -10.34
N ARG A 114 -5.33 1.76 -9.98
CA ARG A 114 -4.06 2.50 -9.86
C ARG A 114 -3.23 2.10 -8.64
N CYS A 115 -3.76 1.23 -7.77
CA CYS A 115 -3.06 0.79 -6.56
C CYS A 115 -1.77 0.05 -6.90
N LEU A 116 -0.66 0.54 -6.34
CA LEU A 116 0.68 -0.03 -6.53
C LEU A 116 1.01 -1.16 -5.55
N MET A 117 0.12 -1.48 -4.61
CA MET A 117 0.37 -2.45 -3.54
C MET A 117 1.67 -2.20 -2.77
N CYS A 118 2.05 -0.94 -2.61
CA CYS A 118 3.33 -0.53 -2.03
C CYS A 118 3.39 -0.59 -0.50
N GLY A 119 2.24 -0.60 0.20
CA GLY A 119 2.18 -0.65 1.66
C GLY A 119 2.24 0.71 2.38
N CYS A 120 2.55 1.83 1.68
CA CYS A 120 2.68 3.15 2.32
C CYS A 120 1.44 3.58 3.11
N CYS A 121 0.25 3.25 2.61
CA CYS A 121 -1.02 3.55 3.28
C CYS A 121 -1.22 2.77 4.59
N LEU A 122 -0.69 1.56 4.67
CA LEU A 122 -0.74 0.73 5.89
C LEU A 122 0.26 1.23 6.92
N GLU A 123 1.43 1.67 6.48
CA GLU A 123 2.48 2.23 7.34
C GLU A 123 1.98 3.40 8.19
N VAL A 124 1.20 4.31 7.61
CA VAL A 124 0.67 5.49 8.33
C VAL A 124 -0.69 5.28 8.98
N CYS A 125 -1.34 4.15 8.73
CA CYS A 125 -2.69 3.92 9.25
C CYS A 125 -2.64 3.62 10.75
N PRO A 126 -3.32 4.39 11.63
CA PRO A 126 -3.27 4.16 13.07
C PRO A 126 -3.89 2.81 13.49
N ASN A 127 -4.82 2.28 12.70
CA ASN A 127 -5.56 1.08 13.04
C ASN A 127 -4.94 -0.21 12.47
N PHE A 128 -3.95 -0.10 11.58
CA PHE A 128 -3.33 -1.26 10.95
C PHE A 128 -2.08 -1.71 11.72
N TYR A 129 -1.99 -3.01 11.95
CA TYR A 129 -0.77 -3.73 12.34
C TYR A 129 -0.78 -5.13 11.73
N VAL A 130 0.40 -5.70 11.52
CA VAL A 130 0.53 -7.06 10.95
C VAL A 130 -0.03 -8.08 11.94
N GLY A 131 -0.88 -8.98 11.45
CA GLY A 131 -1.59 -9.96 12.29
C GLY A 131 -2.89 -9.46 12.92
N GLY A 132 -3.28 -8.20 12.67
CA GLY A 132 -4.55 -7.66 13.12
C GLY A 132 -5.71 -7.97 12.17
N ASP A 133 -6.94 -7.81 12.68
CA ASP A 133 -8.17 -8.05 11.92
C ASP A 133 -8.51 -6.95 10.90
N PHE A 134 -7.91 -5.77 11.02
CA PHE A 134 -8.14 -4.66 10.11
C PHE A 134 -7.11 -4.64 8.97
N PHE A 135 -7.57 -4.81 7.74
CA PHE A 135 -6.70 -5.00 6.57
C PHE A 135 -6.27 -3.71 5.86
N GLY A 136 -6.92 -2.57 6.17
CA GLY A 136 -6.53 -1.25 5.69
C GLY A 136 -6.76 -0.98 4.20
N ALA A 137 -6.17 0.15 3.75
CA ALA A 137 -6.45 0.68 2.41
C ALA A 137 -5.89 -0.20 1.28
N ALA A 138 -4.78 -0.88 1.48
CA ALA A 138 -4.22 -1.78 0.48
C ALA A 138 -5.16 -2.96 0.14
N SER A 139 -6.12 -3.26 1.00
CA SER A 139 -7.13 -4.30 0.77
C SER A 139 -8.46 -3.72 0.26
N PHE A 140 -8.95 -2.61 0.84
CA PHE A 140 -10.22 -2.08 0.38
C PHE A 140 -10.16 -1.51 -1.04
N VAL A 141 -9.04 -0.92 -1.45
CA VAL A 141 -8.93 -0.32 -2.80
C VAL A 141 -9.10 -1.38 -3.89
N PRO A 142 -8.33 -2.50 -3.91
CA PRO A 142 -8.58 -3.56 -4.88
C PRO A 142 -9.96 -4.21 -4.73
N ALA A 143 -10.46 -4.39 -3.51
CA ALA A 143 -11.81 -4.94 -3.28
C ALA A 143 -12.91 -4.04 -3.86
N THR A 144 -12.76 -2.71 -3.78
CA THR A 144 -13.69 -1.75 -4.40
C THR A 144 -13.79 -1.99 -5.90
N ARG A 145 -12.65 -2.20 -6.56
CA ARG A 145 -12.64 -2.49 -8.00
C ARG A 145 -13.56 -3.66 -8.36
N LEU A 146 -13.40 -4.79 -7.67
CA LEU A 146 -14.22 -5.97 -7.96
C LEU A 146 -15.67 -5.80 -7.52
N MET A 147 -15.94 -5.19 -6.35
CA MET A 147 -17.30 -4.96 -5.86
C MET A 147 -18.10 -3.99 -6.74
N THR A 148 -17.46 -3.12 -7.50
CA THR A 148 -18.13 -2.12 -8.35
C THR A 148 -18.18 -2.49 -9.82
N ALA A 149 -17.28 -3.35 -10.27
CA ALA A 149 -17.17 -3.76 -11.68
C ALA A 149 -17.76 -5.15 -11.98
N SER A 150 -18.07 -5.94 -10.96
CA SER A 150 -18.55 -7.32 -11.10
C SER A 150 -19.97 -7.47 -10.60
N ASP A 151 -20.78 -8.29 -11.26
CA ASP A 151 -22.13 -8.68 -10.80
C ASP A 151 -22.05 -9.66 -9.64
N SER A 152 -20.97 -10.45 -9.55
CA SER A 152 -20.78 -11.46 -8.52
C SER A 152 -20.14 -10.85 -7.26
N ASP A 153 -20.71 -11.17 -6.10
CA ASP A 153 -20.15 -10.76 -4.81
C ASP A 153 -19.08 -11.73 -4.28
N GLY A 154 -19.22 -13.03 -4.52
CA GLY A 154 -18.30 -14.06 -4.02
C GLY A 154 -18.09 -14.02 -2.49
N GLY A 155 -19.02 -13.45 -1.73
CA GLY A 155 -18.89 -13.24 -0.28
C GLY A 155 -17.98 -12.08 0.13
N ARG A 156 -17.45 -11.33 -0.82
CA ARG A 156 -16.50 -10.21 -0.65
C ARG A 156 -17.05 -9.10 0.23
N LYS A 157 -18.33 -8.76 0.10
CA LYS A 157 -18.98 -7.73 0.93
C LYS A 157 -19.04 -8.12 2.42
N LYS A 158 -19.17 -9.41 2.74
CA LYS A 158 -19.15 -9.90 4.11
C LYS A 158 -17.77 -9.69 4.73
N GLU A 159 -16.72 -10.10 4.02
CA GLU A 159 -15.36 -9.96 4.49
C GLU A 159 -14.93 -8.46 4.54
N TYR A 160 -15.39 -7.65 3.59
CA TYR A 160 -15.19 -6.20 3.64
C TYR A 160 -15.78 -5.57 4.92
N ARG A 161 -17.02 -5.95 5.29
CA ARG A 161 -17.62 -5.44 6.53
C ARG A 161 -16.82 -5.83 7.76
N LYS A 162 -16.34 -7.08 7.80
CA LYS A 162 -15.58 -7.62 8.92
C LYS A 162 -14.19 -6.95 9.03
N HIS A 163 -13.44 -6.87 7.94
CA HIS A 163 -12.02 -6.53 7.97
C HIS A 163 -11.71 -5.08 7.54
N ILE A 164 -12.67 -4.35 7.00
CA ILE A 164 -12.49 -2.96 6.60
C ILE A 164 -13.43 -2.03 7.33
N TYR A 165 -14.74 -2.22 7.16
CA TYR A 165 -15.74 -1.28 7.67
C TYR A 165 -15.68 -1.13 9.19
N SER A 166 -15.62 -2.24 9.92
CA SER A 166 -15.59 -2.26 11.40
C SER A 166 -14.32 -1.66 12.00
N GLY A 167 -13.19 -1.71 11.27
CA GLY A 167 -11.88 -1.26 11.77
C GLY A 167 -11.43 0.11 11.26
N CYS A 168 -12.12 0.69 10.27
CA CYS A 168 -11.70 1.96 9.68
C CYS A 168 -12.14 3.17 10.50
N GLY A 169 -11.21 3.83 11.17
CA GLY A 169 -11.44 5.08 11.91
C GLY A 169 -11.53 6.35 11.05
N LYS A 170 -11.46 6.23 9.71
CA LYS A 170 -11.56 7.34 8.74
C LYS A 170 -10.56 8.48 8.97
N SER A 171 -9.36 8.18 9.46
CA SER A 171 -8.29 9.18 9.63
C SER A 171 -7.80 9.79 8.31
N LEU A 172 -8.05 9.11 7.18
CA LEU A 172 -7.63 9.47 5.83
C LEU A 172 -6.10 9.66 5.63
N ALA A 173 -5.28 9.31 6.61
CA ALA A 173 -3.83 9.32 6.47
C ALA A 173 -3.35 8.50 5.24
N CYS A 174 -4.11 7.46 4.87
CA CYS A 174 -3.86 6.66 3.68
C CYS A 174 -4.03 7.46 2.37
N LYS A 175 -4.90 8.48 2.34
CA LYS A 175 -5.07 9.39 1.19
C LYS A 175 -3.86 10.29 1.02
N ASP A 176 -3.44 10.94 2.10
CA ASP A 176 -2.37 11.94 2.08
C ASP A 176 -1.00 11.35 1.72
N ILE A 177 -0.81 10.06 2.01
CA ILE A 177 0.47 9.39 1.78
C ILE A 177 0.53 8.62 0.45
N CYS A 178 -0.59 8.44 -0.24
CA CYS A 178 -0.65 7.56 -1.41
C CYS A 178 0.23 8.08 -2.55
N PRO A 179 1.30 7.35 -2.97
CA PRO A 179 2.16 7.81 -4.05
C PRO A 179 1.45 7.79 -5.42
N ALA A 180 0.39 7.00 -5.58
CA ALA A 180 -0.43 6.99 -6.78
C ALA A 180 -1.50 8.09 -6.79
N GLY A 181 -1.68 8.84 -5.69
CA GLY A 181 -2.68 9.89 -5.57
C GLY A 181 -4.12 9.38 -5.68
N ILE A 182 -4.39 8.19 -5.14
CA ILE A 182 -5.73 7.59 -5.16
C ILE A 182 -6.65 8.36 -4.21
N ASP A 183 -7.84 8.68 -4.68
CA ASP A 183 -8.89 9.34 -3.89
C ASP A 183 -9.56 8.35 -2.92
N MET A 184 -8.85 8.09 -1.80
CA MET A 184 -9.22 7.05 -0.82
C MET A 184 -10.57 7.31 -0.15
N ASP A 185 -10.95 8.55 0.09
CA ASP A 185 -12.24 8.89 0.72
C ASP A 185 -13.40 8.63 -0.24
N LYS A 186 -13.26 8.96 -1.53
CA LYS A 186 -14.24 8.63 -2.56
C LYS A 186 -14.39 7.11 -2.71
N LEU A 187 -13.27 6.37 -2.78
CA LEU A 187 -13.32 4.92 -2.88
C LEU A 187 -13.90 4.26 -1.62
N LEU A 188 -13.54 4.75 -0.43
CA LEU A 188 -14.07 4.24 0.83
C LEU A 188 -15.58 4.47 0.94
N SER A 189 -16.05 5.66 0.57
CA SER A 189 -17.47 5.99 0.54
C SER A 189 -18.24 5.08 -0.42
N LYS A 190 -17.69 4.86 -1.62
CA LYS A 190 -18.31 3.98 -2.63
C LYS A 190 -18.31 2.50 -2.19
N SER A 191 -17.24 2.04 -1.58
CA SER A 191 -17.16 0.68 -1.03
C SER A 191 -18.19 0.47 0.08
N ASN A 192 -18.32 1.44 0.99
CA ASN A 192 -19.30 1.39 2.07
C ASN A 192 -20.73 1.43 1.54
N GLU A 193 -21.01 2.23 0.50
CA GLU A 193 -22.31 2.22 -0.19
C GLU A 193 -22.66 0.82 -0.67
N VAL A 194 -21.74 0.18 -1.40
CA VAL A 194 -21.97 -1.12 -2.03
C VAL A 194 -22.02 -2.26 -1.01
N ALA A 195 -21.07 -2.27 -0.06
CA ALA A 195 -20.89 -3.40 0.84
C ALA A 195 -21.76 -3.33 2.09
N VAL A 196 -22.15 -2.13 2.52
CA VAL A 196 -22.86 -1.93 3.78
C VAL A 196 -24.25 -1.35 3.54
N TRP A 197 -24.35 -0.12 3.02
CA TRP A 197 -25.60 0.64 3.05
C TRP A 197 -26.66 0.08 2.12
N LYS A 198 -26.29 -0.36 0.90
CA LYS A 198 -27.27 -0.95 -0.02
C LYS A 198 -27.94 -2.22 0.52
N SER A 199 -27.31 -2.91 1.47
CA SER A 199 -27.94 -4.09 2.10
C SER A 199 -29.04 -3.71 3.09
N PHE A 200 -28.99 -2.52 3.67
CA PHE A 200 -30.02 -2.03 4.60
C PHE A 200 -31.28 -1.48 3.88
N PHE A 201 -31.10 -0.95 2.66
CA PHE A 201 -32.20 -0.35 1.89
C PHE A 201 -32.90 -1.32 0.93
N LYS A 202 -32.47 -2.58 0.88
CA LYS A 202 -33.13 -3.64 0.07
C LYS A 202 -34.14 -4.47 0.86
N ARG A 203 -34.63 -3.96 2.00
CA ARG A 203 -35.74 -4.57 2.75
C ARG A 203 -37.07 -3.93 2.38
#